data_a63750fb818d703a4f363b82ff0cd1a6
#
_entry.id   a63750fb818d703a4f363b82ff0cd1a6
#
_cell.length_a   1.000
_cell.length_b   1.000
_cell.length_c   1.000
_cell.angle_alpha   90.00
_cell.angle_beta   90.00
_cell.angle_gamma   90.00
#
_symmetry.space_group_name_H-M   'P 1'
#
loop_
_entity.id
_entity.type
_entity.pdbx_description
1 polymer ?
#
loop_
_entity_poly.entity_id
_entity_poly.type
_entity_poly.pdbx_seq_one_letter_code
_entity_poly.pdbx_strand_id
1 'polypeptide(L)'
;MLTQKMKQPFKTAQPVLFPPLADRAAWESLPGAARWAAAGQAALADARTAPELPLSLWLQFTRSGDRAKWEHAYFARRRTLCALAMAEAVTNRGTYLPALADLAWRICEESAWQLPAHNSYIRDTPQLPLPDVTRPIVDLFAAETGALIATVCGLLGEALDAYAPGLAARLRGEVERRVLTPYRTAHFWWMGNGDEPMCNWTPWCTQNVLLAAAQCAPAEELPAYVQQAAYSIDCFLKDYGDDGCCSEGAQYYRHAALTMFNALDLLCKMAPGVFDVVWAEPKIRNMAEYIVNMHIAGPYYLNFADCSPLAGARGVREYLFGKRVGSLPLMTLAARDWAAVLAADPDPDRLHHPDDSEGINLFYHIQAAMAEREVTDFAETAAPAAPHDVWYPSVGILVSRRGAYALGGKAGSNADSHNHNDVGSVTLYRDGRPLLIDVGVETYSKKTFSPQRYEIWTMQSGWHNLPQFDPDGAKYDQQPGAAFAAADVTVTDALDGLAMDLAPAYGSVPGLGRYRRSVHLTDTGLTLRDETDYPGTVALTLMSVEKPAVDGDTVAFGALAAAAVTGADKIVTEAVPIADPRLRQAWPDTLYRTRIYFTQQLSLVIG
;
A
#
# COMPACT_ATOMS: atom_id res chain seq x y z
N MET A 1 13.14 13.40 -14.82
CA MET A 1 13.52 14.16 -13.61
C MET A 1 14.94 13.80 -13.14
N LEU A 2 15.19 12.57 -12.66
CA LEU A 2 16.48 12.13 -12.12
C LEU A 2 17.54 11.94 -13.22
N THR A 3 17.19 11.31 -14.33
CA THR A 3 18.09 11.08 -15.47
C THR A 3 18.67 12.37 -16.05
N GLN A 4 17.93 13.48 -15.97
CA GLN A 4 18.46 14.78 -16.40
C GLN A 4 19.60 15.29 -15.51
N LYS A 5 19.62 14.94 -14.23
CA LYS A 5 20.68 15.32 -13.29
C LYS A 5 21.99 14.57 -13.58
N MET A 6 21.92 13.41 -14.24
CA MET A 6 23.08 12.59 -14.61
C MET A 6 23.70 12.94 -15.98
N LYS A 7 23.23 13.99 -16.64
CA LYS A 7 23.83 14.43 -17.94
C LYS A 7 25.28 14.91 -17.79
N GLN A 8 25.69 15.28 -16.59
CA GLN A 8 27.09 15.59 -16.28
C GLN A 8 27.76 14.39 -15.59
N PRO A 9 29.08 14.23 -15.71
CA PRO A 9 29.79 13.20 -14.98
C PRO A 9 29.54 13.31 -13.47
N PHE A 10 29.18 12.21 -12.84
CA PHE A 10 28.96 12.12 -11.40
C PHE A 10 29.83 11.02 -10.80
N LYS A 11 30.07 11.13 -9.50
CA LYS A 11 30.79 10.11 -8.73
C LYS A 11 29.81 9.35 -7.86
N THR A 12 30.04 8.06 -7.75
CA THR A 12 29.35 7.21 -6.78
C THR A 12 30.24 6.94 -5.58
N ALA A 13 29.63 6.68 -4.45
CA ALA A 13 30.28 6.27 -3.22
C ALA A 13 29.56 5.04 -2.65
N GLN A 14 30.32 4.18 -1.99
CA GLN A 14 29.72 3.10 -1.17
C GLN A 14 29.03 3.76 0.02
N PRO A 15 27.70 3.66 0.13
CA PRO A 15 27.00 4.35 1.22
C PRO A 15 27.15 3.60 2.55
N VAL A 16 27.28 4.34 3.63
CA VAL A 16 27.11 3.81 4.99
C VAL A 16 25.62 3.84 5.32
N LEU A 17 24.98 2.68 5.38
CA LEU A 17 23.53 2.57 5.57
C LEU A 17 23.13 2.44 7.05
N PHE A 18 24.03 1.91 7.87
CA PHE A 18 23.85 1.68 9.31
C PHE A 18 25.22 1.61 10.00
N PRO A 19 25.28 1.78 11.33
CA PRO A 19 26.54 1.61 12.07
C PRO A 19 27.13 0.22 11.90
N PRO A 20 28.47 0.08 11.78
CA PRO A 20 29.08 -1.24 11.76
C PRO A 20 28.82 -1.99 13.09
N LEU A 21 28.83 -3.31 13.05
CA LEU A 21 28.59 -4.13 14.23
C LEU A 21 29.57 -3.82 15.38
N ALA A 22 30.80 -3.42 15.05
CA ALA A 22 31.84 -3.04 16.01
C ALA A 22 31.51 -1.75 16.78
N ASP A 23 30.63 -0.88 16.25
CA ASP A 23 30.13 0.30 16.98
C ASP A 23 29.09 -0.13 18.03
N ARG A 24 29.59 -0.72 19.14
CA ARG A 24 28.73 -1.25 20.19
C ARG A 24 27.87 -0.17 20.85
N ALA A 25 28.40 1.05 20.96
CA ALA A 25 27.66 2.15 21.57
C ALA A 25 26.40 2.48 20.78
N ALA A 26 26.45 2.45 19.45
CA ALA A 26 25.29 2.69 18.59
C ALA A 26 24.20 1.58 18.78
N TRP A 27 24.59 0.32 18.85
CA TRP A 27 23.64 -0.80 18.93
C TRP A 27 23.08 -1.04 20.34
N GLU A 28 23.92 -0.93 21.36
CA GLU A 28 23.53 -1.16 22.76
C GLU A 28 22.69 -0.04 23.36
N SER A 29 22.82 1.18 22.83
CA SER A 29 22.04 2.35 23.26
C SER A 29 20.67 2.49 22.63
N LEU A 30 20.26 1.58 21.74
CA LEU A 30 18.95 1.61 21.10
C LEU A 30 17.82 1.45 22.14
N PRO A 31 16.78 2.28 22.11
CA PRO A 31 15.64 2.16 23.04
C PRO A 31 15.02 0.76 23.00
N GLY A 32 14.92 0.18 21.80
CA GLY A 32 14.36 -1.16 21.55
C GLY A 32 15.31 -2.34 21.76
N ALA A 33 16.58 -2.14 22.22
CA ALA A 33 17.56 -3.23 22.28
C ALA A 33 17.06 -4.47 23.05
N ALA A 34 16.39 -4.27 24.19
CA ALA A 34 15.83 -5.38 24.97
C ALA A 34 14.72 -6.12 24.24
N ARG A 35 13.86 -5.41 23.50
CA ARG A 35 12.78 -6.00 22.68
C ARG A 35 13.36 -6.85 21.56
N TRP A 36 14.38 -6.32 20.83
CA TRP A 36 15.06 -7.07 19.78
C TRP A 36 15.75 -8.34 20.31
N ALA A 37 16.38 -8.26 21.48
CA ALA A 37 16.95 -9.45 22.12
C ALA A 37 15.87 -10.49 22.48
N ALA A 38 14.71 -10.06 22.97
CA ALA A 38 13.57 -10.93 23.28
C ALA A 38 12.98 -11.56 22.00
N ALA A 39 12.80 -10.78 20.93
CA ALA A 39 12.35 -11.27 19.63
C ALA A 39 13.31 -12.33 19.07
N GLY A 40 14.62 -12.10 19.16
CA GLY A 40 15.62 -13.10 18.75
C GLY A 40 15.56 -14.39 19.57
N GLN A 41 15.28 -14.28 20.87
CA GLN A 41 15.11 -15.47 21.72
C GLN A 41 13.88 -16.31 21.30
N ALA A 42 12.78 -15.66 20.93
CA ALA A 42 11.62 -16.35 20.36
C ALA A 42 11.95 -16.95 18.98
N ALA A 43 12.64 -16.20 18.13
CA ALA A 43 13.04 -16.62 16.79
C ALA A 43 13.98 -17.85 16.78
N LEU A 44 14.72 -18.13 17.86
CA LEU A 44 15.52 -19.37 17.97
C LEU A 44 14.65 -20.64 17.93
N ALA A 45 13.44 -20.59 18.49
CA ALA A 45 12.51 -21.72 18.42
C ALA A 45 11.95 -21.85 17.00
N ASP A 46 11.56 -20.73 16.37
CA ASP A 46 10.99 -20.68 15.02
C ASP A 46 12.02 -21.12 13.96
N ALA A 47 13.29 -20.76 14.11
CA ALA A 47 14.36 -21.18 13.21
C ALA A 47 14.52 -22.71 13.15
N ARG A 48 14.32 -23.41 14.28
CA ARG A 48 14.39 -24.87 14.32
C ARG A 48 13.24 -25.55 13.60
N THR A 49 12.08 -24.92 13.60
CA THR A 49 10.83 -25.41 13.00
C THR A 49 10.45 -24.67 11.74
N ALA A 50 11.40 -23.91 11.15
CA ALA A 50 11.18 -23.12 9.94
C ALA A 50 10.46 -23.95 8.85
N PRO A 51 9.33 -23.50 8.32
CA PRO A 51 8.51 -24.30 7.43
C PRO A 51 9.26 -24.68 6.15
N GLU A 52 9.01 -25.90 5.67
CA GLU A 52 9.57 -26.37 4.40
C GLU A 52 8.83 -25.72 3.21
N LEU A 53 9.56 -25.54 2.11
CA LEU A 53 9.03 -25.03 0.83
C LEU A 53 9.11 -26.14 -0.25
N PRO A 54 8.29 -27.21 -0.14
CA PRO A 54 8.35 -28.31 -1.07
C PRO A 54 7.69 -27.97 -2.41
N LEU A 55 8.07 -28.70 -3.47
CA LEU A 55 7.48 -28.56 -4.80
C LEU A 55 5.94 -28.66 -4.78
N SER A 56 5.37 -29.53 -3.95
CA SER A 56 3.92 -29.68 -3.83
C SER A 56 3.22 -28.39 -3.38
N LEU A 57 3.89 -27.58 -2.56
CA LEU A 57 3.40 -26.28 -2.10
C LEU A 57 3.54 -25.21 -3.21
N TRP A 58 4.65 -25.19 -3.94
CA TRP A 58 4.85 -24.34 -5.12
C TRP A 58 3.73 -24.52 -6.15
N LEU A 59 3.41 -25.78 -6.46
CA LEU A 59 2.42 -26.12 -7.49
C LEU A 59 0.97 -25.78 -7.09
N GLN A 60 0.69 -25.41 -5.85
CA GLN A 60 -0.68 -25.07 -5.43
C GLN A 60 -1.19 -23.82 -6.17
N PHE A 61 -0.33 -22.83 -6.42
CA PHE A 61 -0.76 -21.64 -7.16
C PHE A 61 -1.27 -21.98 -8.57
N THR A 62 -0.52 -22.78 -9.35
CA THR A 62 -0.93 -23.17 -10.70
C THR A 62 -2.13 -24.12 -10.71
N ARG A 63 -2.30 -24.96 -9.68
CA ARG A 63 -3.36 -25.97 -9.62
C ARG A 63 -4.68 -25.46 -9.06
N SER A 64 -4.64 -24.62 -8.04
CA SER A 64 -5.82 -24.16 -7.31
C SER A 64 -5.95 -22.63 -7.17
N GLY A 65 -4.92 -21.88 -7.57
CA GLY A 65 -4.84 -20.42 -7.35
C GLY A 65 -4.46 -20.03 -5.92
N ASP A 66 -4.17 -21.01 -5.04
CA ASP A 66 -3.77 -20.74 -3.65
C ASP A 66 -2.30 -20.25 -3.63
N ARG A 67 -2.12 -19.00 -3.26
CA ARG A 67 -0.81 -18.38 -3.05
C ARG A 67 -0.44 -18.27 -1.56
N ALA A 68 -1.45 -18.18 -0.70
CA ALA A 68 -1.29 -17.84 0.70
C ALA A 68 -0.42 -18.83 1.50
N LYS A 69 -0.57 -20.13 1.23
CA LYS A 69 0.20 -21.16 1.95
C LYS A 69 1.70 -21.09 1.65
N TRP A 70 2.07 -20.83 0.38
CA TRP A 70 3.47 -20.63 0.03
C TRP A 70 4.02 -19.37 0.68
N GLU A 71 3.29 -18.26 0.55
CA GLU A 71 3.70 -16.96 1.07
C GLU A 71 3.88 -16.98 2.58
N HIS A 72 2.97 -17.59 3.32
CA HIS A 72 3.09 -17.75 4.75
C HIS A 72 4.40 -18.44 5.16
N ALA A 73 4.71 -19.58 4.54
CA ALA A 73 5.94 -20.34 4.82
C ALA A 73 7.20 -19.56 4.38
N TYR A 74 7.14 -18.91 3.22
CA TYR A 74 8.23 -18.13 2.64
C TYR A 74 8.56 -16.91 3.53
N PHE A 75 7.56 -16.14 3.92
CA PHE A 75 7.74 -14.94 4.74
C PHE A 75 8.17 -15.30 6.18
N ALA A 76 7.66 -16.39 6.75
CA ALA A 76 8.05 -16.83 8.09
C ALA A 76 9.57 -17.02 8.21
N ARG A 77 10.22 -17.68 7.22
CA ARG A 77 11.68 -17.85 7.21
C ARG A 77 12.43 -16.52 7.25
N ARG A 78 11.96 -15.55 6.47
CA ARG A 78 12.60 -14.24 6.31
C ARG A 78 12.41 -13.36 7.53
N ARG A 79 11.21 -13.35 8.13
CA ARG A 79 10.96 -12.65 9.40
C ARG A 79 11.84 -13.21 10.54
N THR A 80 11.92 -14.53 10.64
CA THR A 80 12.79 -15.19 11.61
C THR A 80 14.25 -14.79 11.41
N LEU A 81 14.72 -14.71 10.15
CA LEU A 81 16.08 -14.26 9.86
C LEU A 81 16.30 -12.79 10.27
N CYS A 82 15.33 -11.90 10.04
CA CYS A 82 15.39 -10.51 10.48
C CYS A 82 15.51 -10.39 12.01
N ALA A 83 14.66 -11.12 12.74
CA ALA A 83 14.66 -11.10 14.21
C ALA A 83 16.00 -11.61 14.79
N LEU A 84 16.54 -12.71 14.25
CA LEU A 84 17.86 -13.24 14.66
C LEU A 84 18.99 -12.24 14.35
N ALA A 85 18.95 -11.57 13.17
CA ALA A 85 19.97 -10.60 12.77
C ALA A 85 19.95 -9.37 13.68
N MET A 86 18.76 -8.82 13.98
CA MET A 86 18.61 -7.69 14.89
C MET A 86 19.07 -8.06 16.31
N ALA A 87 18.69 -9.23 16.80
CA ALA A 87 19.10 -9.69 18.13
C ALA A 87 20.61 -9.89 18.25
N GLU A 88 21.27 -10.44 17.22
CA GLU A 88 22.73 -10.54 17.20
C GLU A 88 23.37 -9.17 17.13
N ALA A 89 22.81 -8.24 16.32
CA ALA A 89 23.33 -6.88 16.23
C ALA A 89 23.31 -6.14 17.58
N VAL A 90 22.22 -6.22 18.33
CA VAL A 90 22.12 -5.54 19.64
C VAL A 90 22.92 -6.24 20.75
N THR A 91 23.03 -7.58 20.73
CA THR A 91 23.71 -8.33 21.79
C THR A 91 25.18 -8.62 21.51
N ASN A 92 25.51 -8.89 20.25
CA ASN A 92 26.86 -9.26 19.77
C ASN A 92 27.56 -10.34 20.60
N ARG A 93 26.82 -11.41 20.94
CA ARG A 93 27.32 -12.51 21.79
C ARG A 93 27.55 -13.80 21.03
N GLY A 94 27.27 -13.85 19.75
CA GLY A 94 27.31 -15.08 18.94
C GLY A 94 26.19 -16.06 19.24
N THR A 95 25.26 -15.71 20.13
CA THR A 95 24.18 -16.61 20.56
C THR A 95 23.25 -17.00 19.42
N TYR A 96 22.99 -16.07 18.51
CA TYR A 96 22.04 -16.25 17.40
C TYR A 96 22.72 -16.71 16.11
N LEU A 97 24.06 -16.60 16.00
CA LEU A 97 24.82 -16.91 14.77
C LEU A 97 24.57 -18.31 14.22
N PRO A 98 24.53 -19.41 15.02
CA PRO A 98 24.28 -20.75 14.46
C PRO A 98 22.92 -20.84 13.75
N ALA A 99 21.85 -20.39 14.41
CA ALA A 99 20.49 -20.43 13.85
C ALA A 99 20.33 -19.48 12.65
N LEU A 100 20.95 -18.31 12.72
CA LEU A 100 20.98 -17.34 11.64
C LEU A 100 21.71 -17.89 10.42
N ALA A 101 22.88 -18.49 10.60
CA ALA A 101 23.67 -19.11 9.54
C ALA A 101 22.90 -20.26 8.85
N ASP A 102 22.30 -21.16 9.64
CA ASP A 102 21.49 -22.25 9.13
C ASP A 102 20.29 -21.75 8.31
N LEU A 103 19.60 -20.71 8.80
CA LEU A 103 18.42 -20.18 8.12
C LEU A 103 18.79 -19.42 6.84
N ALA A 104 19.85 -18.59 6.87
CA ALA A 104 20.38 -17.92 5.68
C ALA A 104 20.84 -18.94 4.63
N TRP A 105 21.50 -20.02 5.05
CA TRP A 105 21.89 -21.13 4.19
C TRP A 105 20.67 -21.75 3.51
N ARG A 106 19.63 -22.13 4.27
CA ARG A 106 18.38 -22.69 3.73
C ARG A 106 17.70 -21.77 2.73
N ILE A 107 17.68 -20.45 2.98
CA ILE A 107 17.13 -19.48 2.03
C ILE A 107 17.94 -19.46 0.73
N CYS A 108 19.26 -19.59 0.81
CA CYS A 108 20.12 -19.69 -0.36
C CYS A 108 19.97 -21.02 -1.14
N GLU A 109 19.49 -22.08 -0.50
CA GLU A 109 19.21 -23.38 -1.14
C GLU A 109 17.81 -23.46 -1.77
N GLU A 110 16.94 -22.48 -1.55
CA GLU A 110 15.64 -22.40 -2.25
C GLU A 110 15.86 -22.38 -3.77
N SER A 111 15.05 -23.13 -4.52
CA SER A 111 15.15 -23.17 -5.98
C SER A 111 14.94 -21.79 -6.62
N ALA A 112 14.10 -20.96 -6.03
CA ALA A 112 13.77 -19.63 -6.50
C ALA A 112 13.47 -18.69 -5.33
N TRP A 113 13.76 -17.38 -5.50
CA TRP A 113 13.36 -16.35 -4.56
C TRP A 113 12.08 -15.60 -4.99
N GLN A 114 11.70 -15.67 -6.28
CA GLN A 114 10.40 -15.18 -6.72
C GLN A 114 9.26 -16.07 -6.22
N LEU A 115 8.07 -15.48 -6.09
CA LEU A 115 6.87 -16.22 -5.73
C LEU A 115 6.32 -17.06 -6.90
N PRO A 116 5.62 -18.18 -6.64
CA PRO A 116 4.91 -18.92 -7.68
C PRO A 116 3.93 -18.05 -8.48
N ALA A 117 3.29 -17.08 -7.81
CA ALA A 117 2.38 -16.12 -8.43
C ALA A 117 3.06 -15.08 -9.33
N HIS A 118 4.39 -14.99 -9.30
CA HIS A 118 5.19 -14.02 -10.08
C HIS A 118 6.17 -14.71 -11.03
N ASN A 119 5.98 -16.00 -11.29
CA ASN A 119 6.90 -16.83 -12.08
C ASN A 119 6.66 -16.67 -13.60
N SER A 120 6.76 -15.43 -14.11
CA SER A 120 6.69 -15.10 -15.52
C SER A 120 7.68 -13.99 -15.87
N TYR A 121 8.25 -14.06 -17.09
CA TYR A 121 9.15 -13.01 -17.63
C TYR A 121 8.38 -11.85 -18.27
N ILE A 122 7.11 -12.04 -18.55
CA ILE A 122 6.26 -11.09 -19.27
C ILE A 122 5.09 -10.71 -18.34
N ARG A 123 4.84 -9.42 -18.21
CA ARG A 123 3.73 -8.87 -17.41
C ARG A 123 2.38 -9.45 -17.86
N ASP A 124 1.53 -9.77 -16.91
CA ASP A 124 0.14 -10.20 -17.11
C ASP A 124 -0.03 -11.46 -17.99
N THR A 125 1.00 -12.32 -18.03
CA THR A 125 0.92 -13.60 -18.71
C THR A 125 0.78 -14.76 -17.71
N PRO A 126 0.30 -15.95 -18.16
CA PRO A 126 0.23 -17.13 -17.31
C PRO A 126 1.59 -17.48 -16.71
N GLN A 127 1.58 -17.85 -15.42
CA GLN A 127 2.79 -18.21 -14.71
C GLN A 127 3.37 -19.54 -15.23
N LEU A 128 4.70 -19.60 -15.33
CA LEU A 128 5.42 -20.84 -15.65
C LEU A 128 5.21 -21.84 -14.50
N PRO A 129 5.05 -23.16 -14.79
CA PRO A 129 4.77 -24.16 -13.77
C PRO A 129 5.92 -24.35 -12.79
N LEU A 130 7.17 -24.19 -13.25
CA LEU A 130 8.39 -24.30 -12.45
C LEU A 130 9.31 -23.11 -12.70
N PRO A 131 10.13 -22.70 -11.71
CA PRO A 131 11.13 -21.67 -11.92
C PRO A 131 12.28 -22.19 -12.80
N ASP A 132 12.80 -21.34 -13.66
CA ASP A 132 14.06 -21.59 -14.36
C ASP A 132 15.23 -21.11 -13.51
N VAL A 133 15.95 -22.04 -12.88
CA VAL A 133 17.07 -21.73 -11.98
C VAL A 133 18.28 -21.16 -12.71
N THR A 134 18.34 -21.31 -14.03
CA THR A 134 19.42 -20.77 -14.88
C THR A 134 19.13 -19.34 -15.32
N ARG A 135 17.87 -18.91 -15.24
CA ARG A 135 17.38 -17.58 -15.61
C ARG A 135 16.48 -17.01 -14.51
N PRO A 136 17.05 -16.57 -13.37
CA PRO A 136 16.28 -16.06 -12.25
C PRO A 136 15.41 -14.86 -12.64
N ILE A 137 14.20 -14.81 -12.07
CA ILE A 137 13.29 -13.65 -12.18
C ILE A 137 13.49 -12.77 -10.95
N VAL A 138 13.70 -11.48 -11.18
CA VAL A 138 13.72 -10.48 -10.11
C VAL A 138 12.31 -9.88 -10.02
N ASP A 139 11.47 -10.49 -9.17
CA ASP A 139 10.18 -9.97 -8.75
C ASP A 139 10.33 -9.16 -7.45
N LEU A 140 9.23 -8.72 -6.87
CA LEU A 140 9.18 -8.00 -5.59
C LEU A 140 10.00 -8.71 -4.51
N PHE A 141 9.79 -10.02 -4.36
CA PHE A 141 10.29 -10.80 -3.23
C PHE A 141 11.67 -11.43 -3.48
N ALA A 142 12.04 -11.63 -4.74
CA ALA A 142 13.43 -11.92 -5.08
C ALA A 142 14.32 -10.70 -4.80
N ALA A 143 13.87 -9.49 -5.16
CA ALA A 143 14.57 -8.25 -4.83
C ALA A 143 14.67 -8.05 -3.30
N GLU A 144 13.56 -8.27 -2.57
CA GLU A 144 13.50 -8.16 -1.11
C GLU A 144 14.41 -9.17 -0.40
N THR A 145 14.40 -10.44 -0.87
CA THR A 145 15.31 -11.46 -0.33
C THR A 145 16.77 -11.12 -0.60
N GLY A 146 17.05 -10.57 -1.80
CA GLY A 146 18.39 -10.07 -2.14
C GLY A 146 18.84 -8.96 -1.19
N ALA A 147 17.97 -7.98 -0.91
CA ALA A 147 18.23 -6.91 0.04
C ALA A 147 18.44 -7.44 1.47
N LEU A 148 17.60 -8.40 1.91
CA LEU A 148 17.72 -9.04 3.22
C LEU A 148 19.08 -9.73 3.37
N ILE A 149 19.45 -10.63 2.46
CA ILE A 149 20.71 -11.38 2.52
C ILE A 149 21.92 -10.43 2.40
N ALA A 150 21.84 -9.43 1.53
CA ALA A 150 22.89 -8.41 1.40
C ALA A 150 23.06 -7.60 2.69
N THR A 151 21.96 -7.22 3.35
CA THR A 151 21.99 -6.49 4.63
C THR A 151 22.56 -7.37 5.75
N VAL A 152 22.21 -8.65 5.81
CA VAL A 152 22.84 -9.64 6.72
C VAL A 152 24.35 -9.70 6.48
N CYS A 153 24.81 -9.76 5.22
CA CYS A 153 26.24 -9.78 4.89
C CYS A 153 26.95 -8.46 5.25
N GLY A 154 26.30 -7.32 5.08
CA GLY A 154 26.85 -6.01 5.42
C GLY A 154 26.98 -5.80 6.93
N LEU A 155 26.02 -6.29 7.69
CA LEU A 155 25.96 -6.13 9.13
C LEU A 155 26.78 -7.19 9.90
N LEU A 156 26.64 -8.46 9.51
CA LEU A 156 27.13 -9.62 10.25
C LEU A 156 28.16 -10.46 9.49
N GLY A 157 28.63 -10.01 8.31
CA GLY A 157 29.50 -10.81 7.45
C GLY A 157 30.78 -11.27 8.10
N GLU A 158 31.46 -10.43 8.89
CA GLU A 158 32.67 -10.81 9.62
C GLU A 158 32.37 -11.86 10.72
N ALA A 159 31.27 -11.69 11.43
CA ALA A 159 30.85 -12.65 12.46
C ALA A 159 30.44 -14.01 11.84
N LEU A 160 29.78 -13.99 10.68
CA LEU A 160 29.44 -15.19 9.93
C LEU A 160 30.68 -15.92 9.41
N ASP A 161 31.67 -15.21 8.89
CA ASP A 161 32.93 -15.80 8.42
C ASP A 161 33.80 -16.30 9.58
N ALA A 162 33.71 -15.68 10.77
CA ALA A 162 34.35 -16.19 11.98
C ALA A 162 33.67 -17.48 12.47
N TYR A 163 32.34 -17.62 12.32
CA TYR A 163 31.58 -18.81 12.63
C TYR A 163 31.81 -19.93 11.60
N ALA A 164 31.72 -19.64 10.32
CA ALA A 164 31.90 -20.56 9.20
C ALA A 164 32.65 -19.86 8.06
N PRO A 165 33.98 -20.10 7.93
CA PRO A 165 34.81 -19.43 6.92
C PRO A 165 34.27 -19.58 5.49
N GLY A 166 34.06 -18.45 4.81
CA GLY A 166 33.52 -18.41 3.44
C GLY A 166 31.99 -18.30 3.36
N LEU A 167 31.27 -18.30 4.48
CA LEU A 167 29.80 -18.22 4.48
C LEU A 167 29.33 -16.89 3.90
N ALA A 168 29.91 -15.76 4.31
CA ALA A 168 29.52 -14.45 3.78
C ALA A 168 29.76 -14.35 2.27
N ALA A 169 30.85 -14.92 1.76
CA ALA A 169 31.11 -15.00 0.32
C ALA A 169 30.04 -15.85 -0.42
N ARG A 170 29.64 -17.00 0.17
CA ARG A 170 28.56 -17.84 -0.36
C ARG A 170 27.23 -17.10 -0.45
N LEU A 171 26.85 -16.36 0.61
CA LEU A 171 25.61 -15.57 0.64
C LEU A 171 25.63 -14.44 -0.39
N ARG A 172 26.74 -13.68 -0.48
CA ARG A 172 26.92 -12.63 -1.53
C ARG A 172 26.84 -13.22 -2.93
N GLY A 173 27.42 -14.41 -3.16
CA GLY A 173 27.34 -15.10 -4.44
C GLY A 173 25.90 -15.42 -4.87
N GLU A 174 24.99 -15.72 -3.95
CA GLU A 174 23.58 -15.94 -4.27
C GLU A 174 22.85 -14.62 -4.58
N VAL A 175 23.16 -13.53 -3.85
CA VAL A 175 22.63 -12.19 -4.18
C VAL A 175 23.06 -11.77 -5.58
N GLU A 176 24.34 -11.94 -5.91
CA GLU A 176 24.87 -11.65 -7.23
C GLU A 176 24.16 -12.46 -8.32
N ARG A 177 24.10 -13.78 -8.16
CA ARG A 177 23.52 -14.70 -9.14
C ARG A 177 22.04 -14.50 -9.38
N ARG A 178 21.25 -14.20 -8.32
CA ARG A 178 19.77 -14.17 -8.38
C ARG A 178 19.20 -12.78 -8.56
N VAL A 179 19.93 -11.73 -8.21
CA VAL A 179 19.41 -10.35 -8.22
C VAL A 179 20.30 -9.41 -9.03
N LEU A 180 21.58 -9.28 -8.65
CA LEU A 180 22.43 -8.23 -9.22
C LEU A 180 22.80 -8.50 -10.68
N THR A 181 23.26 -9.71 -11.01
CA THR A 181 23.55 -10.09 -12.40
C THR A 181 22.30 -10.05 -13.28
N PRO A 182 21.13 -10.65 -12.90
CA PRO A 182 19.90 -10.51 -13.68
C PRO A 182 19.46 -9.07 -13.91
N TYR A 183 19.56 -8.21 -12.87
CA TYR A 183 19.21 -6.79 -13.01
C TYR A 183 20.06 -6.07 -14.06
N ARG A 184 21.35 -6.40 -14.18
CA ARG A 184 22.26 -5.78 -15.16
C ARG A 184 22.15 -6.37 -16.56
N THR A 185 21.75 -7.64 -16.68
CA THR A 185 21.82 -8.39 -17.95
C THR A 185 20.46 -8.66 -18.60
N ALA A 186 19.36 -8.51 -17.85
CA ALA A 186 18.00 -8.67 -18.33
C ALA A 186 17.20 -7.39 -18.13
N HIS A 187 16.13 -7.22 -18.90
CA HIS A 187 15.18 -6.15 -18.69
C HIS A 187 13.86 -6.73 -18.15
N PHE A 188 13.52 -6.39 -16.92
CA PHE A 188 12.23 -6.74 -16.33
C PHE A 188 11.23 -5.63 -16.61
N TRP A 189 9.97 -5.96 -16.84
CA TRP A 189 8.94 -5.00 -17.20
C TRP A 189 8.84 -3.82 -16.22
N TRP A 190 9.01 -4.07 -14.92
CA TRP A 190 8.97 -3.05 -13.87
C TRP A 190 10.15 -2.07 -13.89
N MET A 191 11.19 -2.34 -14.67
CA MET A 191 12.29 -1.38 -14.88
C MET A 191 11.87 -0.21 -15.76
N GLY A 192 10.76 -0.35 -16.48
CA GLY A 192 10.19 0.66 -17.36
C GLY A 192 10.87 0.74 -18.73
N ASN A 193 10.10 1.08 -19.74
CA ASN A 193 10.57 1.34 -21.11
C ASN A 193 10.26 2.77 -21.58
N GLY A 194 9.63 3.59 -20.70
CA GLY A 194 9.21 4.96 -21.00
C GLY A 194 7.83 5.09 -21.63
N ASP A 195 7.23 4.01 -22.12
CA ASP A 195 5.95 3.99 -22.83
C ASP A 195 4.81 3.45 -21.96
N GLU A 196 5.04 2.34 -21.25
CA GLU A 196 4.04 1.71 -20.41
C GLU A 196 3.94 2.37 -19.02
N PRO A 197 2.73 2.51 -18.46
CA PRO A 197 2.55 2.97 -17.10
C PRO A 197 3.16 2.01 -16.08
N MET A 198 3.88 2.59 -15.11
CA MET A 198 4.50 1.83 -14.02
C MET A 198 3.60 1.82 -12.78
N CYS A 199 3.77 0.80 -11.94
CA CYS A 199 3.07 0.67 -10.66
C CYS A 199 4.07 0.52 -9.51
N ASN A 200 3.60 0.18 -8.32
CA ASN A 200 4.39 0.01 -7.10
C ASN A 200 5.58 -0.96 -7.24
N TRP A 201 5.54 -1.91 -8.18
CA TRP A 201 6.65 -2.82 -8.43
C TRP A 201 7.95 -2.08 -8.76
N THR A 202 7.86 -1.01 -9.53
CA THR A 202 9.04 -0.24 -9.94
C THR A 202 9.84 0.31 -8.76
N PRO A 203 9.27 1.14 -7.87
CA PRO A 203 10.03 1.65 -6.73
C PRO A 203 10.36 0.55 -5.72
N TRP A 204 9.49 -0.45 -5.52
CA TRP A 204 9.74 -1.55 -4.59
C TRP A 204 10.92 -2.43 -5.00
N CYS A 205 10.95 -2.93 -6.24
CA CYS A 205 12.11 -3.68 -6.74
C CYS A 205 13.37 -2.81 -6.77
N THR A 206 13.27 -1.57 -7.26
CA THR A 206 14.41 -0.65 -7.41
C THR A 206 15.10 -0.38 -6.08
N GLN A 207 14.35 -0.04 -5.02
CA GLN A 207 14.97 0.22 -3.70
C GLN A 207 15.70 -1.02 -3.17
N ASN A 208 15.14 -2.21 -3.35
CA ASN A 208 15.73 -3.45 -2.84
C ASN A 208 16.97 -3.87 -3.64
N VAL A 209 16.97 -3.66 -4.96
CA VAL A 209 18.18 -3.84 -5.77
C VAL A 209 19.27 -2.84 -5.37
N LEU A 210 18.92 -1.58 -5.10
CA LEU A 210 19.88 -0.58 -4.61
C LEU A 210 20.45 -0.96 -3.25
N LEU A 211 19.63 -1.48 -2.33
CA LEU A 211 20.09 -1.99 -1.03
C LEU A 211 21.07 -3.16 -1.21
N ALA A 212 20.75 -4.10 -2.10
CA ALA A 212 21.63 -5.22 -2.40
C ALA A 212 22.93 -4.76 -3.04
N ALA A 213 22.89 -3.85 -4.01
CA ALA A 213 24.06 -3.29 -4.66
C ALA A 213 24.93 -2.50 -3.69
N ALA A 214 24.34 -1.69 -2.81
CA ALA A 214 25.05 -0.92 -1.79
C ALA A 214 25.87 -1.79 -0.83
N GLN A 215 25.50 -3.06 -0.62
CA GLN A 215 26.17 -3.97 0.30
C GLN A 215 27.07 -5.02 -0.38
N CYS A 216 26.77 -5.37 -1.65
CA CYS A 216 27.41 -6.49 -2.31
C CYS A 216 28.11 -6.14 -3.63
N ALA A 217 27.72 -5.07 -4.33
CA ALA A 217 28.31 -4.72 -5.61
C ALA A 217 29.71 -4.09 -5.45
N PRO A 218 30.66 -4.34 -6.35
CA PRO A 218 31.91 -3.60 -6.43
C PRO A 218 31.67 -2.11 -6.67
N ALA A 219 32.54 -1.26 -6.10
CA ALA A 219 32.38 0.20 -6.17
C ALA A 219 32.36 0.72 -7.63
N GLU A 220 33.12 0.11 -8.51
CA GLU A 220 33.20 0.43 -9.95
C GLU A 220 31.91 0.13 -10.72
N GLU A 221 31.04 -0.72 -10.19
CA GLU A 221 29.75 -1.08 -10.80
C GLU A 221 28.60 -0.17 -10.32
N LEU A 222 28.75 0.51 -9.20
CA LEU A 222 27.70 1.36 -8.62
C LEU A 222 27.11 2.40 -9.59
N PRO A 223 27.90 3.02 -10.50
CA PRO A 223 27.33 3.97 -11.48
C PRO A 223 26.25 3.35 -12.36
N ALA A 224 26.37 2.09 -12.76
CA ALA A 224 25.38 1.41 -13.59
C ALA A 224 24.07 1.16 -12.84
N TYR A 225 24.15 0.75 -11.56
CA TYR A 225 22.95 0.59 -10.70
C TYR A 225 22.25 1.92 -10.47
N VAL A 226 23.00 2.99 -10.18
CA VAL A 226 22.45 4.35 -9.98
C VAL A 226 21.75 4.85 -11.26
N GLN A 227 22.37 4.67 -12.43
CA GLN A 227 21.78 5.08 -13.71
C GLN A 227 20.47 4.36 -14.02
N GLN A 228 20.47 3.02 -13.92
CA GLN A 228 19.27 2.23 -14.19
C GLN A 228 18.16 2.52 -13.17
N ALA A 229 18.49 2.63 -11.89
CA ALA A 229 17.53 2.94 -10.84
C ALA A 229 16.90 4.33 -11.03
N ALA A 230 17.71 5.34 -11.35
CA ALA A 230 17.21 6.69 -11.63
C ALA A 230 16.27 6.70 -12.85
N TYR A 231 16.58 5.92 -13.89
CA TYR A 231 15.71 5.75 -15.05
C TYR A 231 14.37 5.08 -14.67
N SER A 232 14.41 3.99 -13.92
CA SER A 232 13.22 3.27 -13.48
C SER A 232 12.32 4.15 -12.60
N ILE A 233 12.90 4.90 -11.66
CA ILE A 233 12.14 5.85 -10.83
C ILE A 233 11.55 7.00 -11.68
N ASP A 234 12.27 7.49 -12.69
CA ASP A 234 11.70 8.49 -13.63
C ASP A 234 10.50 7.93 -14.42
N CYS A 235 10.55 6.65 -14.83
CA CYS A 235 9.40 5.98 -15.47
C CYS A 235 8.19 5.90 -14.53
N PHE A 236 8.41 5.54 -13.27
CA PHE A 236 7.35 5.51 -12.25
C PHE A 236 6.77 6.90 -11.99
N LEU A 237 7.62 7.90 -11.78
CA LEU A 237 7.18 9.26 -11.49
C LEU A 237 6.51 9.95 -12.68
N LYS A 238 6.79 9.52 -13.93
CA LYS A 238 6.18 10.08 -15.13
C LYS A 238 4.66 9.95 -15.10
N ASP A 239 4.17 8.78 -14.71
CA ASP A 239 2.75 8.44 -14.76
C ASP A 239 2.03 8.65 -13.41
N TYR A 240 2.78 8.90 -12.34
CA TYR A 240 2.22 9.30 -11.05
C TYR A 240 1.74 10.75 -11.11
N GLY A 241 0.55 11.06 -10.60
CA GLY A 241 -0.01 12.42 -10.62
C GLY A 241 0.88 13.45 -9.94
N ASP A 242 0.93 14.69 -10.44
CA ASP A 242 1.67 15.78 -9.79
C ASP A 242 1.05 16.18 -8.44
N ASP A 243 -0.23 15.85 -8.25
CA ASP A 243 -0.97 16.00 -6.99
C ASP A 243 -0.55 14.99 -5.91
N GLY A 244 0.21 13.95 -6.28
CA GLY A 244 0.75 12.96 -5.36
C GLY A 244 -0.23 11.88 -4.93
N CYS A 245 -1.39 11.76 -5.56
CA CYS A 245 -2.37 10.73 -5.22
C CYS A 245 -1.86 9.33 -5.56
N CYS A 246 -1.99 8.39 -4.62
CA CYS A 246 -1.77 6.97 -4.88
C CYS A 246 -3.05 6.36 -5.48
N SER A 247 -3.04 6.06 -6.77
CA SER A 247 -4.19 5.47 -7.48
C SER A 247 -4.61 4.10 -6.95
N GLU A 248 -3.68 3.41 -6.28
CA GLU A 248 -3.90 2.09 -5.67
C GLU A 248 -4.52 2.16 -4.26
N GLY A 249 -4.73 3.37 -3.73
CA GLY A 249 -5.33 3.60 -2.42
C GLY A 249 -4.31 3.72 -1.25
N ALA A 250 -4.82 4.11 -0.08
CA ALA A 250 -4.01 4.42 1.11
C ALA A 250 -3.18 3.22 1.62
N GLN A 251 -3.65 1.99 1.45
CA GLN A 251 -2.93 0.79 1.87
C GLN A 251 -1.67 0.55 1.03
N TYR A 252 -1.72 0.88 -0.27
CA TYR A 252 -0.57 0.73 -1.17
C TYR A 252 0.45 1.87 -1.10
N TYR A 253 0.14 2.96 -0.37
CA TYR A 253 1.08 4.06 -0.14
C TYR A 253 2.47 3.57 0.31
N ARG A 254 2.52 2.59 1.21
CA ARG A 254 3.77 2.03 1.73
C ARG A 254 4.60 1.30 0.67
N HIS A 255 3.95 0.72 -0.33
CA HIS A 255 4.59 -0.03 -1.41
C HIS A 255 4.92 0.84 -2.63
N ALA A 256 4.29 2.00 -2.75
CA ALA A 256 4.53 2.98 -3.81
C ALA A 256 5.40 4.15 -3.32
N ALA A 257 4.83 5.03 -2.47
CA ALA A 257 5.50 6.25 -2.05
C ALA A 257 6.66 6.02 -1.07
N LEU A 258 6.53 5.09 -0.09
CA LEU A 258 7.62 4.83 0.86
C LEU A 258 8.78 4.03 0.25
N THR A 259 8.50 3.12 -0.68
CA THR A 259 9.58 2.44 -1.40
C THR A 259 10.30 3.40 -2.36
N MET A 260 9.55 4.31 -2.99
CA MET A 260 10.13 5.41 -3.78
C MET A 260 10.98 6.34 -2.90
N PHE A 261 10.50 6.71 -1.71
CA PHE A 261 11.29 7.48 -0.74
C PHE A 261 12.63 6.80 -0.44
N ASN A 262 12.62 5.51 -0.09
CA ASN A 262 13.86 4.78 0.18
C ASN A 262 14.76 4.67 -1.05
N ALA A 263 14.21 4.47 -2.26
CA ALA A 263 14.99 4.46 -3.48
C ALA A 263 15.69 5.80 -3.73
N LEU A 264 14.98 6.92 -3.52
CA LEU A 264 15.55 8.27 -3.63
C LEU A 264 16.63 8.55 -2.57
N ASP A 265 16.40 8.13 -1.32
CA ASP A 265 17.37 8.30 -0.23
C ASP A 265 18.67 7.50 -0.50
N LEU A 266 18.52 6.27 -1.03
CA LEU A 266 19.67 5.47 -1.46
C LEU A 266 20.41 6.10 -2.64
N LEU A 267 19.70 6.61 -3.65
CA LEU A 267 20.30 7.32 -4.78
C LEU A 267 21.08 8.56 -4.30
N CYS A 268 20.54 9.34 -3.37
CA CYS A 268 21.25 10.49 -2.77
C CYS A 268 22.51 10.04 -2.02
N LYS A 269 22.46 8.92 -1.29
CA LYS A 269 23.61 8.38 -0.56
C LYS A 269 24.65 7.75 -1.48
N MET A 270 24.23 7.07 -2.55
CA MET A 270 25.13 6.43 -3.52
C MET A 270 25.76 7.43 -4.50
N ALA A 271 25.10 8.56 -4.77
CA ALA A 271 25.60 9.63 -5.64
C ALA A 271 25.43 11.01 -4.96
N PRO A 272 26.24 11.33 -3.94
CA PRO A 272 26.08 12.54 -3.13
C PRO A 272 26.11 13.83 -3.96
N GLY A 273 25.16 14.73 -3.71
CA GLY A 273 25.03 16.01 -4.39
C GLY A 273 24.34 15.96 -5.76
N VAL A 274 24.04 14.76 -6.29
CA VAL A 274 23.42 14.62 -7.63
C VAL A 274 21.90 14.74 -7.56
N PHE A 275 21.26 14.09 -6.59
CA PHE A 275 19.80 13.96 -6.52
C PHE A 275 19.16 14.76 -5.38
N ASP A 276 19.92 15.37 -4.49
CA ASP A 276 19.38 16.01 -3.26
C ASP A 276 18.29 17.06 -3.51
N VAL A 277 18.30 17.70 -4.67
CA VAL A 277 17.27 18.67 -5.07
C VAL A 277 15.88 18.06 -5.24
N VAL A 278 15.76 16.73 -5.34
CA VAL A 278 14.47 16.02 -5.50
C VAL A 278 13.54 16.26 -4.31
N TRP A 279 14.09 16.46 -3.12
CA TRP A 279 13.32 16.67 -1.89
C TRP A 279 12.56 18.01 -1.86
N ALA A 280 12.93 18.97 -2.73
CA ALA A 280 12.25 20.24 -2.90
C ALA A 280 11.16 20.20 -3.99
N GLU A 281 11.02 19.10 -4.72
CA GLU A 281 10.03 18.97 -5.78
C GLU A 281 8.60 18.85 -5.18
N PRO A 282 7.65 19.70 -5.59
CA PRO A 282 6.29 19.68 -5.06
C PRO A 282 5.61 18.31 -5.16
N LYS A 283 5.79 17.60 -6.28
CA LYS A 283 5.27 16.26 -6.50
C LYS A 283 5.71 15.28 -5.42
N ILE A 284 6.99 15.28 -5.04
CA ILE A 284 7.53 14.38 -4.01
C ILE A 284 6.94 14.70 -2.64
N ARG A 285 6.73 15.99 -2.34
CA ARG A 285 6.05 16.41 -1.13
C ARG A 285 4.57 16.01 -1.13
N ASN A 286 3.87 16.20 -2.24
CA ASN A 286 2.47 15.80 -2.39
C ASN A 286 2.30 14.28 -2.20
N MET A 287 3.21 13.48 -2.78
CA MET A 287 3.24 12.03 -2.56
C MET A 287 3.44 11.68 -1.07
N ALA A 288 4.30 12.40 -0.36
CA ALA A 288 4.51 12.19 1.07
C ALA A 288 3.25 12.50 1.89
N GLU A 289 2.55 13.59 1.57
CA GLU A 289 1.39 14.10 2.31
C GLU A 289 0.08 13.37 1.98
N TYR A 290 0.01 12.58 0.90
CA TYR A 290 -1.18 11.83 0.50
C TYR A 290 -1.79 11.04 1.67
N ILE A 291 -0.98 10.30 2.41
CA ILE A 291 -1.48 9.44 3.50
C ILE A 291 -2.07 10.25 4.67
N VAL A 292 -1.56 11.45 4.93
CA VAL A 292 -2.11 12.38 5.93
C VAL A 292 -3.49 12.85 5.51
N ASN A 293 -3.64 13.21 4.23
CA ASN A 293 -4.91 13.71 3.70
C ASN A 293 -5.98 12.62 3.65
N MET A 294 -5.58 11.35 3.45
CA MET A 294 -6.51 10.21 3.46
C MET A 294 -6.87 9.73 4.87
N HIS A 295 -6.11 10.13 5.91
CA HIS A 295 -6.40 9.76 7.30
C HIS A 295 -7.65 10.49 7.82
N ILE A 296 -8.56 9.75 8.45
CA ILE A 296 -9.80 10.29 9.02
C ILE A 296 -9.65 10.48 10.53
N ALA A 297 -9.55 9.39 11.26
CA ALA A 297 -9.36 9.38 12.71
C ALA A 297 -9.00 7.98 13.20
N GLY A 298 -8.17 7.87 14.24
CA GLY A 298 -7.78 6.58 14.80
C GLY A 298 -7.22 5.66 13.71
N PRO A 299 -7.77 4.45 13.53
CA PRO A 299 -7.30 3.52 12.52
C PRO A 299 -7.87 3.75 11.11
N TYR A 300 -8.83 4.69 10.94
CA TYR A 300 -9.60 4.83 9.72
C TYR A 300 -8.96 5.78 8.70
N TYR A 301 -8.94 5.31 7.45
CA TYR A 301 -8.54 6.04 6.26
C TYR A 301 -9.66 5.99 5.22
N LEU A 302 -9.74 6.99 4.34
CA LEU A 302 -10.57 6.88 3.14
C LEU A 302 -10.02 5.74 2.28
N ASN A 303 -10.90 4.80 1.94
CA ASN A 303 -10.53 3.61 1.19
C ASN A 303 -11.18 3.64 -0.20
N PHE A 304 -10.35 3.82 -1.21
CA PHE A 304 -10.66 3.66 -2.61
C PHE A 304 -9.77 2.56 -3.17
N ALA A 305 -10.17 1.93 -4.28
CA ALA A 305 -9.48 0.80 -4.88
C ALA A 305 -9.38 -0.42 -3.93
N ASP A 306 -8.38 -1.28 -4.07
CA ASP A 306 -8.18 -2.47 -3.21
C ASP A 306 -7.68 -2.10 -1.81
N CYS A 307 -8.30 -1.11 -1.19
CA CYS A 307 -7.90 -0.58 0.11
C CYS A 307 -8.87 -0.99 1.22
N SER A 308 -8.33 -1.41 2.35
CA SER A 308 -9.08 -1.51 3.60
C SER A 308 -9.23 -0.11 4.22
N PRO A 309 -10.34 0.19 4.91
CA PRO A 309 -10.43 1.40 5.71
C PRO A 309 -9.43 1.42 6.88
N LEU A 310 -8.87 0.27 7.24
CA LEU A 310 -7.79 0.13 8.20
C LEU A 310 -6.47 -0.03 7.43
N ALA A 311 -5.85 1.08 7.02
CA ALA A 311 -4.62 1.04 6.25
C ALA A 311 -3.34 0.84 7.10
N GLY A 312 -3.48 0.50 8.37
CA GLY A 312 -2.40 0.28 9.33
C GLY A 312 -1.84 1.57 9.94
N ALA A 313 -1.08 1.45 11.01
CA ALA A 313 -0.40 2.59 11.64
C ALA A 313 0.76 3.09 10.77
N ARG A 314 1.07 4.39 10.90
CA ARG A 314 2.26 4.99 10.29
C ARG A 314 3.46 4.81 11.22
N GLY A 315 4.66 4.91 10.69
CA GLY A 315 5.85 4.63 11.45
C GLY A 315 7.07 5.43 11.04
N VAL A 316 8.22 4.87 11.35
CA VAL A 316 9.50 5.58 11.19
C VAL A 316 9.78 5.97 9.74
N ARG A 317 9.42 5.15 8.75
CA ARG A 317 9.68 5.48 7.34
C ARG A 317 8.89 6.70 6.89
N GLU A 318 7.62 6.81 7.28
CA GLU A 318 6.79 7.99 7.04
C GLU A 318 7.37 9.23 7.74
N TYR A 319 7.82 9.08 8.98
CA TYR A 319 8.48 10.17 9.71
C TYR A 319 9.73 10.66 8.96
N LEU A 320 10.60 9.75 8.53
CA LEU A 320 11.80 10.08 7.79
C LEU A 320 11.50 10.73 6.44
N PHE A 321 10.46 10.27 5.74
CA PHE A 321 10.00 10.90 4.50
C PHE A 321 9.51 12.32 4.77
N GLY A 322 8.65 12.51 5.78
CA GLY A 322 8.19 13.83 6.22
C GLY A 322 9.33 14.78 6.53
N LYS A 323 10.36 14.28 7.23
CA LYS A 323 11.58 15.04 7.56
C LYS A 323 12.35 15.49 6.31
N ARG A 324 12.48 14.61 5.29
CA ARG A 324 13.17 14.93 4.03
C ARG A 324 12.46 16.01 3.22
N VAL A 325 11.12 15.98 3.16
CA VAL A 325 10.32 16.95 2.39
C VAL A 325 9.83 18.14 3.22
N GLY A 326 10.13 18.19 4.51
CA GLY A 326 9.69 19.24 5.42
C GLY A 326 8.19 19.21 5.73
N SER A 327 7.54 18.04 5.71
CA SER A 327 6.12 17.87 6.04
C SER A 327 5.95 17.61 7.53
N LEU A 328 5.64 18.66 8.29
CA LEU A 328 5.30 18.52 9.71
C LEU A 328 4.04 17.68 9.95
N PRO A 329 2.96 17.77 9.14
CA PRO A 329 1.79 16.90 9.32
C PRO A 329 2.12 15.41 9.21
N LEU A 330 2.94 15.00 8.23
CA LEU A 330 3.34 13.60 8.07
C LEU A 330 4.22 13.14 9.23
N MET A 331 5.19 13.93 9.64
CA MET A 331 6.03 13.62 10.82
C MET A 331 5.18 13.43 12.07
N THR A 332 4.20 14.31 12.28
CA THR A 332 3.32 14.27 13.46
C THR A 332 2.43 13.03 13.46
N LEU A 333 1.75 12.72 12.34
CA LEU A 333 0.92 11.53 12.22
C LEU A 333 1.76 10.27 12.50
N ALA A 334 2.89 10.15 11.82
CA ALA A 334 3.77 8.98 11.93
C ALA A 334 4.34 8.78 13.34
N ALA A 335 4.80 9.86 13.98
CA ALA A 335 5.37 9.77 15.33
C ALA A 335 4.32 9.41 16.38
N ARG A 336 3.11 9.94 16.28
CA ARG A 336 2.00 9.61 17.20
C ARG A 336 1.50 8.19 17.03
N ASP A 337 1.34 7.74 15.79
CA ASP A 337 0.97 6.35 15.50
C ASP A 337 2.03 5.40 16.04
N TRP A 338 3.31 5.70 15.78
CA TRP A 338 4.44 4.93 16.29
C TRP A 338 4.44 4.83 17.82
N ALA A 339 4.30 5.96 18.52
CA ALA A 339 4.22 5.98 19.99
C ALA A 339 3.01 5.17 20.52
N ALA A 340 1.86 5.26 19.86
CA ALA A 340 0.67 4.51 20.23
C ALA A 340 0.88 2.99 20.04
N VAL A 341 1.50 2.58 18.94
CA VAL A 341 1.83 1.17 18.68
C VAL A 341 2.83 0.66 19.74
N LEU A 342 3.88 1.42 20.05
CA LEU A 342 4.85 1.07 21.11
C LEU A 342 4.17 0.89 22.48
N ALA A 343 3.19 1.73 22.81
CA ALA A 343 2.47 1.66 24.07
C ALA A 343 1.50 0.46 24.15
N ALA A 344 0.91 0.08 23.00
CA ALA A 344 -0.10 -0.99 22.92
C ALA A 344 0.51 -2.39 22.82
N ASP A 345 1.58 -2.55 22.05
CA ASP A 345 2.23 -3.84 21.81
C ASP A 345 3.72 -3.61 21.50
N PRO A 346 4.60 -3.83 22.47
CA PRO A 346 6.03 -3.60 22.31
C PRO A 346 6.75 -4.70 21.49
N ASP A 347 6.03 -5.63 20.84
CA ASP A 347 6.62 -6.64 19.98
C ASP A 347 7.22 -5.99 18.72
N PRO A 348 8.54 -6.08 18.48
CA PRO A 348 9.19 -5.47 17.34
C PRO A 348 8.62 -5.91 16.00
N ASP A 349 8.23 -7.17 15.84
CA ASP A 349 7.69 -7.70 14.58
C ASP A 349 6.32 -7.10 14.25
N ARG A 350 5.51 -6.81 15.26
CA ARG A 350 4.22 -6.13 15.07
C ARG A 350 4.34 -4.63 14.93
N LEU A 351 5.33 -4.02 15.60
CA LEU A 351 5.56 -2.59 15.55
C LEU A 351 5.86 -2.07 14.16
N HIS A 352 6.58 -2.87 13.38
CA HIS A 352 7.08 -2.42 12.08
C HIS A 352 6.23 -2.91 10.93
N HIS A 353 5.43 -3.95 11.12
CA HIS A 353 4.93 -4.74 10.00
C HIS A 353 3.54 -5.32 10.25
N PRO A 354 2.48 -4.49 10.14
CA PRO A 354 1.11 -5.01 10.09
C PRO A 354 0.87 -5.88 8.85
N ASP A 355 1.75 -5.78 7.84
CA ASP A 355 1.75 -6.59 6.63
C ASP A 355 2.92 -7.58 6.65
N ASP A 356 2.65 -8.86 6.43
CA ASP A 356 3.65 -9.94 6.39
C ASP A 356 4.79 -9.65 5.40
N SER A 357 4.51 -8.91 4.32
CA SER A 357 5.49 -8.59 3.28
C SER A 357 6.53 -7.55 3.71
N GLU A 358 6.21 -6.63 4.62
CA GLU A 358 7.16 -5.62 5.10
C GLU A 358 8.09 -6.16 6.19
N GLY A 359 7.63 -7.14 7.00
CA GLY A 359 8.37 -7.76 8.07
C GLY A 359 9.63 -8.54 7.66
N ILE A 360 9.81 -8.74 6.37
CA ILE A 360 10.97 -9.45 5.81
C ILE A 360 12.14 -8.54 5.41
N ASN A 361 12.01 -7.21 5.55
CA ASN A 361 13.05 -6.27 5.18
C ASN A 361 13.90 -5.84 6.38
N LEU A 362 15.08 -6.44 6.53
CA LEU A 362 16.00 -6.14 7.63
C LEU A 362 16.41 -4.66 7.67
N PHE A 363 16.54 -4.00 6.52
CA PHE A 363 16.89 -2.59 6.49
C PHE A 363 15.81 -1.70 7.11
N TYR A 364 14.53 -2.03 6.94
CA TYR A 364 13.43 -1.30 7.60
C TYR A 364 13.49 -1.42 9.13
N HIS A 365 13.80 -2.62 9.63
CA HIS A 365 14.00 -2.84 11.07
C HIS A 365 15.17 -2.01 11.61
N ILE A 366 16.28 -1.97 10.89
CA ILE A 366 17.44 -1.15 11.26
C ILE A 366 17.10 0.36 11.23
N GLN A 367 16.44 0.84 10.16
CA GLN A 367 16.00 2.25 10.08
C GLN A 367 15.13 2.62 11.27
N ALA A 368 14.17 1.75 11.58
CA ALA A 368 13.24 1.98 12.66
C ALA A 368 13.96 2.00 14.01
N ALA A 369 14.82 1.03 14.28
CA ALA A 369 15.58 0.96 15.53
C ALA A 369 16.50 2.18 15.73
N MET A 370 17.18 2.63 14.66
CA MET A 370 18.10 3.77 14.73
C MET A 370 17.38 5.11 14.92
N ALA A 371 16.17 5.27 14.39
CA ALA A 371 15.42 6.52 14.49
C ALA A 371 14.39 6.53 15.63
N GLU A 372 14.17 5.42 16.34
CA GLU A 372 13.11 5.27 17.35
C GLU A 372 13.16 6.38 18.40
N ARG A 373 14.33 6.70 18.95
CA ARG A 373 14.47 7.79 19.94
C ARG A 373 14.03 9.13 19.38
N GLU A 374 14.51 9.50 18.20
CA GLU A 374 14.13 10.77 17.56
C GLU A 374 12.62 10.86 17.33
N VAL A 375 12.00 9.76 16.86
CA VAL A 375 10.58 9.72 16.57
C VAL A 375 9.74 9.81 17.84
N THR A 376 10.13 9.11 18.90
CA THR A 376 9.42 9.16 20.19
C THR A 376 9.54 10.50 20.88
N ASP A 377 10.75 11.08 20.91
CA ASP A 377 10.98 12.43 21.49
C ASP A 377 10.17 13.50 20.71
N PHE A 378 10.06 13.35 19.39
CA PHE A 378 9.24 14.24 18.57
C PHE A 378 7.74 14.05 18.89
N ALA A 379 7.26 12.82 19.09
CA ALA A 379 5.85 12.54 19.39
C ALA A 379 5.38 13.22 20.69
N GLU A 380 6.26 13.34 21.70
CA GLU A 380 5.94 13.98 22.98
C GLU A 380 5.62 15.48 22.85
N THR A 381 6.20 16.14 21.85
CA THR A 381 6.08 17.59 21.66
C THR A 381 5.18 17.99 20.49
N ALA A 382 4.86 17.06 19.59
CA ALA A 382 4.11 17.33 18.38
C ALA A 382 2.64 17.63 18.65
N ALA A 383 2.14 18.77 18.18
CA ALA A 383 0.71 19.06 18.13
C ALA A 383 0.00 18.10 17.15
N PRO A 384 -1.30 17.81 17.34
CA PRO A 384 -2.07 17.01 16.38
C PRO A 384 -1.93 17.57 14.96
N ALA A 385 -1.67 16.70 13.99
CA ALA A 385 -1.68 17.08 12.59
C ALA A 385 -3.12 17.43 12.18
N ALA A 386 -3.28 18.53 11.46
CA ALA A 386 -4.52 18.83 10.77
C ALA A 386 -4.36 18.39 9.31
N PRO A 387 -5.10 17.35 8.85
CA PRO A 387 -5.12 16.99 7.44
C PRO A 387 -5.77 18.10 6.62
N HIS A 388 -5.34 18.24 5.39
CA HIS A 388 -5.90 19.25 4.48
C HIS A 388 -7.06 18.67 3.68
N ASP A 389 -8.04 19.51 3.36
CA ASP A 389 -8.98 19.25 2.27
C ASP A 389 -8.20 19.26 0.97
N VAL A 390 -8.51 18.35 0.05
CA VAL A 390 -7.75 18.20 -1.18
C VAL A 390 -8.61 17.65 -2.31
N TRP A 391 -8.37 18.18 -3.50
CA TRP A 391 -8.81 17.59 -4.75
C TRP A 391 -7.60 16.96 -5.45
N TYR A 392 -7.71 15.69 -5.81
CA TYR A 392 -6.73 14.94 -6.57
C TYR A 392 -7.20 14.75 -8.01
N PRO A 393 -6.88 15.68 -8.93
CA PRO A 393 -7.38 15.62 -10.31
C PRO A 393 -6.86 14.42 -11.09
N SER A 394 -5.71 13.85 -10.73
CA SER A 394 -5.13 12.70 -11.43
C SER A 394 -5.98 11.43 -11.34
N VAL A 395 -6.76 11.28 -10.25
CA VAL A 395 -7.62 10.11 -9.98
C VAL A 395 -9.09 10.52 -9.76
N GLY A 396 -9.38 11.83 -9.70
CA GLY A 396 -10.72 12.34 -9.44
C GLY A 396 -11.21 12.12 -8.02
N ILE A 397 -10.36 12.30 -7.00
CA ILE A 397 -10.75 12.11 -5.59
C ILE A 397 -10.81 13.45 -4.87
N LEU A 398 -11.98 13.77 -4.28
CA LEU A 398 -12.17 14.87 -3.34
C LEU A 398 -12.12 14.32 -1.92
N VAL A 399 -11.34 14.99 -1.07
CA VAL A 399 -11.38 14.81 0.39
C VAL A 399 -11.75 16.14 1.03
N SER A 400 -12.79 16.13 1.85
CA SER A 400 -13.32 17.33 2.49
C SER A 400 -13.70 17.08 3.95
N ARG A 401 -13.51 18.09 4.80
CA ARG A 401 -13.85 18.02 6.23
C ARG A 401 -14.59 19.26 6.66
N ARG A 402 -15.75 19.09 7.32
CA ARG A 402 -16.55 20.19 7.86
C ARG A 402 -17.16 19.76 9.19
N GLY A 403 -16.95 20.56 10.24
CA GLY A 403 -17.45 20.24 11.56
C GLY A 403 -17.06 18.84 12.03
N ALA A 404 -18.04 18.00 12.31
CA ALA A 404 -17.85 16.60 12.71
C ALA A 404 -17.67 15.62 11.54
N TYR A 405 -17.78 16.10 10.29
CA TYR A 405 -17.88 15.24 9.12
C TYR A 405 -16.59 15.23 8.29
N ALA A 406 -16.30 14.04 7.73
CA ALA A 406 -15.27 13.87 6.69
C ALA A 406 -15.89 13.11 5.51
N LEU A 407 -15.70 13.64 4.31
CA LEU A 407 -16.22 13.16 3.05
C LEU A 407 -15.07 12.73 2.13
N GLY A 408 -15.19 11.56 1.52
CA GLY A 408 -14.45 11.16 0.34
C GLY A 408 -15.40 10.99 -0.85
N GLY A 409 -15.08 11.58 -2.01
CA GLY A 409 -15.86 11.43 -3.23
C GLY A 409 -14.96 11.09 -4.41
N LYS A 410 -15.36 10.11 -5.25
CA LYS A 410 -14.62 9.70 -6.44
C LYS A 410 -15.33 10.13 -7.72
N ALA A 411 -14.63 10.81 -8.60
CA ALA A 411 -15.11 11.33 -9.89
C ALA A 411 -14.10 11.08 -11.03
N GLY A 412 -13.37 9.98 -10.96
CA GLY A 412 -12.36 9.59 -11.95
C GLY A 412 -12.92 8.65 -13.02
N SER A 413 -12.17 7.61 -13.32
CA SER A 413 -12.55 6.56 -14.28
C SER A 413 -12.47 5.17 -13.64
N ASN A 414 -13.08 4.17 -14.32
CA ASN A 414 -12.98 2.78 -13.94
C ASN A 414 -11.73 2.09 -14.55
N ALA A 415 -10.61 2.82 -14.68
CA ALA A 415 -9.35 2.32 -15.22
C ALA A 415 -8.16 2.43 -14.26
N ASP A 416 -8.39 2.82 -13.02
CA ASP A 416 -7.34 2.94 -12.02
C ASP A 416 -6.67 1.59 -11.74
N SER A 417 -5.42 1.62 -11.27
CA SER A 417 -4.78 0.42 -10.76
C SER A 417 -5.56 -0.10 -9.56
N HIS A 418 -5.77 -1.41 -9.48
CA HIS A 418 -6.62 -2.04 -8.45
C HIS A 418 -8.08 -1.54 -8.44
N ASN A 419 -8.63 -1.18 -9.59
CA ASN A 419 -9.91 -0.52 -9.74
C ASN A 419 -11.11 -1.31 -9.18
N HIS A 420 -12.06 -0.56 -8.59
CA HIS A 420 -13.46 -0.95 -8.40
C HIS A 420 -14.34 -0.15 -9.38
N ASN A 421 -15.51 -0.66 -9.72
CA ASN A 421 -16.50 0.10 -10.49
C ASN A 421 -17.26 1.04 -9.55
N ASP A 422 -16.61 2.14 -9.15
CA ASP A 422 -17.03 3.00 -8.04
C ASP A 422 -17.04 4.51 -8.38
N VAL A 423 -17.01 4.87 -9.65
CA VAL A 423 -17.08 6.27 -10.11
C VAL A 423 -18.37 6.93 -9.64
N GLY A 424 -18.25 8.03 -8.91
CA GLY A 424 -19.36 8.75 -8.28
C GLY A 424 -19.69 8.29 -6.85
N SER A 425 -19.03 7.25 -6.33
CA SER A 425 -19.21 6.81 -4.96
C SER A 425 -18.71 7.87 -3.97
N VAL A 426 -19.37 7.92 -2.82
CA VAL A 426 -19.01 8.79 -1.70
C VAL A 426 -18.91 7.98 -0.43
N THR A 427 -17.94 8.29 0.41
CA THR A 427 -17.81 7.78 1.77
C THR A 427 -17.97 8.94 2.75
N LEU A 428 -18.65 8.70 3.87
CA LEU A 428 -18.92 9.72 4.87
C LEU A 428 -18.60 9.18 6.26
N TYR A 429 -17.85 9.95 7.02
CA TYR A 429 -17.55 9.69 8.42
C TYR A 429 -18.15 10.82 9.28
N ARG A 430 -18.58 10.50 10.49
CA ARG A 430 -19.01 11.48 11.51
C ARG A 430 -18.29 11.19 12.82
N ASP A 431 -17.67 12.21 13.43
CA ASP A 431 -16.86 12.07 14.65
C ASP A 431 -15.82 10.94 14.57
N GLY A 432 -15.20 10.78 13.38
CA GLY A 432 -14.23 9.73 13.09
C GLY A 432 -14.81 8.32 12.94
N ARG A 433 -16.14 8.15 13.00
CA ARG A 433 -16.84 6.87 12.85
C ARG A 433 -17.41 6.72 11.43
N PRO A 434 -17.29 5.52 10.79
CA PRO A 434 -17.83 5.28 9.46
C PRO A 434 -19.37 5.34 9.45
N LEU A 435 -19.92 6.16 8.56
CA LEU A 435 -21.37 6.35 8.38
C LEU A 435 -21.84 5.78 7.04
N LEU A 436 -21.35 6.31 5.92
CA LEU A 436 -21.46 5.68 4.59
C LEU A 436 -20.09 5.15 4.22
N ILE A 437 -20.02 3.86 3.88
CA ILE A 437 -18.73 3.16 3.73
C ILE A 437 -18.49 2.70 2.28
N ASP A 438 -17.22 2.57 1.95
CA ASP A 438 -16.75 1.63 0.95
C ASP A 438 -16.42 0.31 1.65
N VAL A 439 -16.92 -0.80 1.12
CA VAL A 439 -16.73 -2.12 1.75
C VAL A 439 -15.27 -2.57 1.68
N GLY A 440 -14.53 -2.11 0.68
CA GLY A 440 -13.14 -2.50 0.42
C GLY A 440 -13.04 -3.80 -0.36
N VAL A 441 -11.94 -4.54 -0.16
CA VAL A 441 -11.59 -5.69 -0.96
C VAL A 441 -11.49 -6.97 -0.13
N GLU A 442 -11.99 -8.08 -0.68
CA GLU A 442 -11.86 -9.43 -0.11
C GLU A 442 -10.42 -9.95 -0.17
N THR A 443 -10.16 -11.06 0.50
CA THR A 443 -8.89 -11.80 0.42
C THR A 443 -8.54 -12.10 -1.04
N TYR A 444 -7.31 -11.77 -1.43
CA TYR A 444 -6.84 -11.94 -2.81
C TYR A 444 -6.81 -13.40 -3.25
N SER A 445 -7.30 -13.61 -4.45
CA SER A 445 -7.30 -14.90 -5.15
C SER A 445 -6.83 -14.71 -6.59
N LYS A 446 -6.69 -15.81 -7.35
CA LYS A 446 -6.41 -15.74 -8.78
C LYS A 446 -7.49 -14.94 -9.54
N LYS A 447 -8.75 -14.97 -9.07
CA LYS A 447 -9.87 -14.24 -9.66
C LYS A 447 -9.68 -12.72 -9.57
N THR A 448 -9.09 -12.23 -8.47
CA THR A 448 -8.83 -10.80 -8.23
C THR A 448 -7.98 -10.15 -9.33
N PHE A 449 -7.05 -10.91 -9.91
CA PHE A 449 -6.14 -10.46 -10.97
C PHE A 449 -6.45 -11.08 -12.34
N SER A 450 -7.73 -11.30 -12.62
CA SER A 450 -8.19 -11.90 -13.88
C SER A 450 -9.33 -11.06 -14.49
N PRO A 451 -9.73 -11.33 -15.74
CA PRO A 451 -10.92 -10.71 -16.35
C PRO A 451 -12.21 -10.90 -15.54
N GLN A 452 -12.26 -11.91 -14.65
CA GLN A 452 -13.40 -12.18 -13.76
C GLN A 452 -13.37 -11.34 -12.47
N ARG A 453 -12.44 -10.37 -12.32
CA ARG A 453 -12.37 -9.48 -11.17
C ARG A 453 -13.72 -8.88 -10.79
N TYR A 454 -14.46 -8.38 -11.77
CA TYR A 454 -15.76 -7.72 -11.58
C TYR A 454 -16.95 -8.67 -11.37
N GLU A 455 -16.70 -9.98 -11.24
CA GLU A 455 -17.66 -10.93 -10.67
C GLU A 455 -17.56 -10.99 -9.13
N ILE A 456 -16.52 -10.41 -8.53
CA ILE A 456 -16.39 -10.24 -7.09
C ILE A 456 -17.33 -9.10 -6.68
N TRP A 457 -18.20 -9.37 -5.71
CA TRP A 457 -19.28 -8.45 -5.36
C TRP A 457 -18.78 -7.08 -4.88
N THR A 458 -17.69 -7.02 -4.12
CA THR A 458 -17.10 -5.77 -3.63
C THR A 458 -16.50 -4.89 -4.73
N MET A 459 -16.30 -5.42 -5.94
CA MET A 459 -15.81 -4.68 -7.10
C MET A 459 -16.94 -4.06 -7.95
N GLN A 460 -18.20 -4.43 -7.67
CA GLN A 460 -19.36 -4.05 -8.48
C GLN A 460 -20.00 -2.76 -7.96
N SER A 461 -20.42 -1.88 -8.87
CA SER A 461 -21.04 -0.60 -8.53
C SER A 461 -22.31 -0.73 -7.68
N GLY A 462 -23.06 -1.82 -7.82
CA GLY A 462 -24.25 -2.10 -7.01
C GLY A 462 -23.98 -2.30 -5.52
N TRP A 463 -22.70 -2.37 -5.08
CA TRP A 463 -22.28 -2.51 -3.69
C TRP A 463 -21.46 -1.32 -3.18
N HIS A 464 -21.40 -0.25 -3.97
CA HIS A 464 -20.90 1.05 -3.59
C HIS A 464 -22.07 2.04 -3.37
N ASN A 465 -21.78 3.25 -2.91
CA ASN A 465 -22.80 4.30 -2.69
C ASN A 465 -23.21 4.94 -4.03
N LEU A 466 -23.82 4.13 -4.93
CA LEU A 466 -24.04 4.42 -6.33
C LEU A 466 -25.44 4.05 -6.81
N PRO A 467 -25.93 4.67 -7.90
CA PRO A 467 -27.16 4.25 -8.56
C PRO A 467 -26.99 2.93 -9.32
N GLN A 468 -28.05 2.16 -9.39
CA GLN A 468 -28.23 1.01 -10.27
C GLN A 468 -29.50 1.25 -11.10
N PHE A 469 -29.41 1.12 -12.42
CA PHE A 469 -30.55 1.31 -13.32
C PHE A 469 -31.27 -0.03 -13.54
N ASP A 470 -32.60 0.01 -13.64
CA ASP A 470 -33.47 -1.15 -13.74
C ASP A 470 -33.13 -2.27 -12.71
N PRO A 471 -33.14 -1.93 -11.39
CA PRO A 471 -32.61 -2.79 -10.33
C PRO A 471 -33.36 -4.11 -10.17
N ASP A 472 -34.62 -4.17 -10.58
CA ASP A 472 -35.48 -5.35 -10.50
C ASP A 472 -35.53 -6.13 -11.83
N GLY A 473 -34.93 -5.58 -12.93
CA GLY A 473 -34.87 -6.17 -14.26
C GLY A 473 -33.45 -6.48 -14.72
N ALA A 474 -32.93 -5.70 -15.68
CA ALA A 474 -31.64 -5.94 -16.33
C ALA A 474 -30.43 -5.64 -15.42
N LYS A 475 -30.58 -4.79 -14.38
CA LYS A 475 -29.54 -4.43 -13.39
C LYS A 475 -28.29 -3.87 -14.03
N TYR A 476 -28.39 -2.68 -14.62
CA TYR A 476 -27.24 -2.04 -15.24
C TYR A 476 -26.31 -1.46 -14.19
N ASP A 477 -25.11 -2.00 -14.13
CA ASP A 477 -23.99 -1.58 -13.30
C ASP A 477 -22.91 -0.89 -14.15
N GLN A 478 -21.97 -0.17 -13.51
CA GLN A 478 -20.83 0.45 -14.18
C GLN A 478 -19.95 -0.61 -14.84
N GLN A 479 -19.24 -0.18 -15.88
CA GLN A 479 -18.34 -1.02 -16.65
C GLN A 479 -16.87 -0.67 -16.34
N PRO A 480 -15.95 -1.64 -16.38
CA PRO A 480 -14.53 -1.38 -16.20
C PRO A 480 -13.87 -0.78 -17.45
N GLY A 481 -12.88 0.06 -17.25
CA GLY A 481 -12.02 0.60 -18.30
C GLY A 481 -12.08 2.11 -18.43
N ALA A 482 -11.10 2.69 -19.14
CA ALA A 482 -10.89 4.13 -19.25
C ALA A 482 -12.03 4.90 -19.97
N ALA A 483 -12.81 4.21 -20.80
CA ALA A 483 -13.98 4.80 -21.46
C ALA A 483 -15.15 5.04 -20.49
N PHE A 484 -15.11 4.42 -19.32
CA PHE A 484 -16.16 4.47 -18.31
C PHE A 484 -15.72 5.38 -17.15
N ALA A 485 -16.03 6.64 -17.27
CA ALA A 485 -15.58 7.73 -16.41
C ALA A 485 -16.72 8.69 -16.08
N ALA A 486 -16.55 9.49 -15.02
CA ALA A 486 -17.40 10.66 -14.81
C ALA A 486 -17.13 11.73 -15.88
N ALA A 487 -18.19 12.45 -16.28
CA ALA A 487 -18.11 13.62 -17.14
C ALA A 487 -18.57 14.88 -16.40
N ASP A 488 -18.26 16.05 -16.96
CA ASP A 488 -18.68 17.36 -16.43
C ASP A 488 -18.35 17.54 -14.93
N VAL A 489 -17.18 17.05 -14.52
CA VAL A 489 -16.74 17.09 -13.13
C VAL A 489 -16.45 18.53 -12.70
N THR A 490 -17.07 18.96 -11.61
CA THR A 490 -16.84 20.25 -10.99
C THR A 490 -16.63 20.10 -9.49
N VAL A 491 -15.64 20.81 -8.97
CA VAL A 491 -15.33 20.88 -7.54
C VAL A 491 -15.44 22.34 -7.11
N THR A 492 -16.04 22.61 -5.95
CA THR A 492 -16.13 23.98 -5.43
C THR A 492 -14.75 24.50 -5.01
N ASP A 493 -14.55 25.82 -5.08
CA ASP A 493 -13.29 26.47 -4.63
C ASP A 493 -12.99 26.18 -3.14
N ALA A 494 -14.04 26.00 -2.33
CA ALA A 494 -13.93 25.67 -0.91
C ALA A 494 -13.64 24.18 -0.67
N LEU A 495 -13.57 23.35 -1.69
CA LEU A 495 -13.40 21.88 -1.60
C LEU A 495 -14.47 21.19 -0.74
N ASP A 496 -15.68 21.73 -0.71
CA ASP A 496 -16.82 21.20 0.06
C ASP A 496 -17.93 20.62 -0.81
N GLY A 497 -17.79 20.72 -2.14
CA GLY A 497 -18.75 20.23 -3.11
C GLY A 497 -18.11 19.59 -4.33
N LEU A 498 -18.78 18.55 -4.82
CA LEU A 498 -18.42 17.79 -6.02
C LEU A 498 -19.68 17.53 -6.85
N ALA A 499 -19.64 17.81 -8.15
CA ALA A 499 -20.71 17.45 -9.05
C ALA A 499 -20.16 16.85 -10.36
N MET A 500 -20.95 15.92 -10.95
CA MET A 500 -20.54 15.16 -12.13
C MET A 500 -21.73 14.54 -12.86
N ASP A 501 -21.52 14.14 -14.10
CA ASP A 501 -22.40 13.25 -14.84
C ASP A 501 -21.84 11.82 -14.79
N LEU A 502 -22.66 10.88 -14.31
CA LEU A 502 -22.27 9.46 -14.14
C LEU A 502 -22.73 8.57 -15.30
N ALA A 503 -23.58 9.06 -16.23
CA ALA A 503 -24.09 8.23 -17.32
C ALA A 503 -22.98 7.54 -18.13
N PRO A 504 -21.84 8.19 -18.46
CA PRO A 504 -20.78 7.53 -19.21
C PRO A 504 -20.13 6.35 -18.49
N ALA A 505 -20.14 6.31 -17.15
CA ALA A 505 -19.57 5.21 -16.38
C ALA A 505 -20.37 3.90 -16.51
N TYR A 506 -21.63 3.98 -16.90
CA TYR A 506 -22.53 2.82 -17.08
C TYR A 506 -22.54 2.25 -18.50
N GLY A 507 -21.91 2.94 -19.45
CA GLY A 507 -21.91 2.52 -20.85
C GLY A 507 -23.30 2.62 -21.48
N SER A 508 -23.69 1.60 -22.26
CA SER A 508 -24.97 1.63 -22.99
C SER A 508 -26.13 1.15 -22.11
N VAL A 509 -26.77 2.07 -21.42
CA VAL A 509 -28.05 1.83 -20.73
C VAL A 509 -29.18 2.41 -21.57
N PRO A 510 -30.16 1.61 -22.04
CA PRO A 510 -31.23 2.09 -22.91
C PRO A 510 -32.04 3.21 -22.25
N GLY A 511 -32.09 4.37 -22.90
CA GLY A 511 -32.84 5.53 -22.41
C GLY A 511 -32.09 6.42 -21.38
N LEU A 512 -30.87 6.07 -20.99
CA LEU A 512 -30.03 6.91 -20.14
C LEU A 512 -29.20 7.86 -21.04
N GLY A 513 -29.47 9.13 -20.98
CA GLY A 513 -28.65 10.17 -21.61
C GLY A 513 -27.81 10.95 -20.60
N ARG A 514 -28.32 11.08 -19.37
CA ARG A 514 -27.67 11.86 -18.32
C ARG A 514 -28.02 11.35 -16.93
N TYR A 515 -27.02 11.31 -16.04
CA TYR A 515 -27.22 11.15 -14.60
C TYR A 515 -26.33 12.12 -13.84
N ARG A 516 -26.89 13.22 -13.37
CA ARG A 516 -26.15 14.23 -12.61
C ARG A 516 -26.21 13.94 -11.12
N ARG A 517 -25.05 13.77 -10.53
CA ARG A 517 -24.86 13.71 -9.09
C ARG A 517 -24.22 15.01 -8.60
N SER A 518 -24.69 15.52 -7.46
CA SER A 518 -23.99 16.57 -6.72
C SER A 518 -23.98 16.24 -5.22
N VAL A 519 -22.85 16.49 -4.58
CA VAL A 519 -22.67 16.39 -3.14
C VAL A 519 -22.12 17.69 -2.60
N HIS A 520 -22.59 18.06 -1.42
CA HIS A 520 -22.12 19.26 -0.73
C HIS A 520 -22.04 19.00 0.78
N LEU A 521 -20.86 19.18 1.37
CA LEU A 521 -20.57 18.98 2.77
C LEU A 521 -20.65 20.32 3.51
N THR A 522 -21.33 20.33 4.65
CA THR A 522 -21.42 21.48 5.56
C THR A 522 -21.02 21.06 6.96
N ASP A 523 -20.91 22.02 7.90
CA ASP A 523 -20.65 21.73 9.31
C ASP A 523 -21.76 20.90 9.97
N THR A 524 -22.94 20.86 9.38
CA THR A 524 -24.11 20.16 9.91
C THR A 524 -24.45 18.86 9.19
N GLY A 525 -23.75 18.53 8.09
CA GLY A 525 -23.98 17.29 7.38
C GLY A 525 -23.73 17.35 5.87
N LEU A 526 -24.18 16.33 5.18
CA LEU A 526 -24.04 16.15 3.72
C LEU A 526 -25.38 16.30 3.01
N THR A 527 -25.40 17.05 1.91
CA THR A 527 -26.48 17.00 0.92
C THR A 527 -26.00 16.22 -0.30
N LEU A 528 -26.74 15.19 -0.70
CA LEU A 528 -26.55 14.45 -1.94
C LEU A 528 -27.80 14.62 -2.80
N ARG A 529 -27.63 14.98 -4.07
CA ARG A 529 -28.72 15.10 -5.06
C ARG A 529 -28.36 14.34 -6.33
N ASP A 530 -29.31 13.55 -6.78
CA ASP A 530 -29.24 12.78 -8.02
C ASP A 530 -30.41 13.20 -8.94
N GLU A 531 -30.11 13.49 -10.21
CA GLU A 531 -31.07 13.86 -11.24
C GLU A 531 -30.78 13.05 -12.51
N THR A 532 -31.79 12.48 -13.14
CA THR A 532 -31.61 11.66 -14.34
C THR A 532 -32.75 11.84 -15.34
N ASP A 533 -32.44 11.64 -16.61
CA ASP A 533 -33.41 11.51 -17.72
C ASP A 533 -33.79 10.07 -18.00
N TYR A 534 -33.25 9.10 -17.24
CA TYR A 534 -33.61 7.69 -17.39
C TYR A 534 -35.10 7.47 -17.13
N PRO A 535 -35.85 6.84 -18.09
CA PRO A 535 -37.29 6.73 -17.97
C PRO A 535 -37.77 5.64 -17.01
N GLY A 536 -36.87 4.76 -16.60
CA GLY A 536 -37.16 3.63 -15.70
C GLY A 536 -36.82 3.94 -14.24
N THR A 537 -36.91 2.90 -13.43
CA THR A 537 -36.59 2.96 -12.00
C THR A 537 -35.08 2.93 -11.76
N VAL A 538 -34.61 3.76 -10.85
CA VAL A 538 -33.24 3.79 -10.34
C VAL A 538 -33.25 3.43 -8.86
N ALA A 539 -32.26 2.66 -8.39
CA ALA A 539 -32.04 2.44 -6.97
C ALA A 539 -30.67 3.00 -6.54
N LEU A 540 -30.67 4.02 -5.69
CA LEU A 540 -29.45 4.44 -5.02
C LEU A 540 -29.11 3.46 -3.90
N THR A 541 -27.92 2.85 -3.97
CA THR A 541 -27.38 2.02 -2.89
C THR A 541 -26.65 2.90 -1.88
N LEU A 542 -26.82 2.63 -0.58
CA LEU A 542 -26.01 3.15 0.50
C LEU A 542 -25.52 1.99 1.36
N MET A 543 -24.22 1.89 1.59
CA MET A 543 -23.59 0.88 2.45
C MET A 543 -23.28 1.47 3.80
N SER A 544 -23.64 0.77 4.89
CA SER A 544 -23.41 1.25 6.27
C SER A 544 -23.02 0.12 7.23
N VAL A 545 -22.34 0.50 8.31
CA VAL A 545 -22.02 -0.39 9.43
C VAL A 545 -23.21 -0.46 10.40
N GLU A 546 -23.78 0.71 10.73
CA GLU A 546 -24.93 0.80 11.61
C GLU A 546 -26.19 0.29 10.89
N LYS A 547 -27.02 -0.47 11.62
CA LYS A 547 -28.30 -0.97 11.08
C LYS A 547 -29.24 0.20 10.79
N PRO A 548 -29.69 0.37 9.54
CA PRO A 548 -30.61 1.42 9.18
C PRO A 548 -32.02 1.17 9.75
N ALA A 549 -32.66 2.21 10.26
CA ALA A 549 -34.08 2.23 10.61
C ALA A 549 -34.81 3.20 9.69
N VAL A 550 -35.85 2.70 8.98
CA VAL A 550 -36.64 3.50 8.04
C VAL A 550 -37.95 3.88 8.68
N ASP A 551 -38.27 5.18 8.72
CA ASP A 551 -39.53 5.72 9.16
C ASP A 551 -40.00 6.80 8.16
N GLY A 552 -40.95 6.41 7.29
CA GLY A 552 -41.38 7.24 6.17
C GLY A 552 -40.21 7.61 5.25
N ASP A 553 -39.96 8.91 5.11
CA ASP A 553 -38.89 9.48 4.30
C ASP A 553 -37.58 9.71 5.10
N THR A 554 -37.44 9.08 6.25
CA THR A 554 -36.25 9.19 7.08
C THR A 554 -35.55 7.84 7.22
N VAL A 555 -34.23 7.84 7.05
CA VAL A 555 -33.35 6.69 7.27
C VAL A 555 -32.37 7.05 8.37
N ALA A 556 -32.55 6.46 9.57
CA ALA A 556 -31.63 6.64 10.68
C ALA A 556 -30.54 5.56 10.66
N PHE A 557 -29.26 5.95 10.79
CA PHE A 557 -28.10 5.07 10.90
C PHE A 557 -27.67 4.98 12.37
N GLY A 558 -28.37 4.14 13.13
CA GLY A 558 -28.22 4.07 14.59
C GLY A 558 -28.44 5.42 15.27
N ALA A 559 -27.58 5.75 16.22
CA ALA A 559 -27.52 7.08 16.84
C ALA A 559 -26.53 8.04 16.15
N LEU A 560 -25.89 7.60 15.06
CA LEU A 560 -24.80 8.34 14.45
C LEU A 560 -25.32 9.50 13.59
N ALA A 561 -26.33 9.25 12.74
CA ALA A 561 -26.91 10.25 11.85
C ALA A 561 -28.30 9.82 11.35
N ALA A 562 -29.03 10.76 10.76
CA ALA A 562 -30.25 10.48 10.03
C ALA A 562 -30.22 11.17 8.66
N ALA A 563 -30.75 10.50 7.64
CA ALA A 563 -30.95 11.03 6.31
C ALA A 563 -32.43 11.35 6.10
N ALA A 564 -32.76 12.62 5.83
CA ALA A 564 -34.05 13.00 5.26
C ALA A 564 -33.99 12.78 3.76
N VAL A 565 -34.92 11.99 3.23
CA VAL A 565 -34.99 11.56 1.83
C VAL A 565 -36.16 12.26 1.17
N THR A 566 -35.95 12.80 -0.02
CA THR A 566 -37.00 13.42 -0.84
C THR A 566 -36.96 12.85 -2.25
N GLY A 567 -38.10 12.45 -2.79
CA GLY A 567 -38.22 11.87 -4.12
C GLY A 567 -38.09 10.35 -4.17
N ALA A 568 -38.07 9.66 -3.02
CA ALA A 568 -38.06 8.21 -2.97
C ALA A 568 -39.47 7.63 -3.24
N ASP A 569 -39.54 6.62 -4.07
CA ASP A 569 -40.75 5.80 -4.29
C ASP A 569 -40.81 4.65 -3.26
N LYS A 570 -39.66 4.14 -2.84
CA LYS A 570 -39.53 3.00 -1.92
C LYS A 570 -38.14 2.97 -1.30
N ILE A 571 -38.05 2.58 -0.05
CA ILE A 571 -36.77 2.36 0.67
C ILE A 571 -36.73 0.93 1.20
N VAL A 572 -35.66 0.20 0.91
CA VAL A 572 -35.48 -1.20 1.33
C VAL A 572 -34.11 -1.35 1.96
N THR A 573 -34.05 -2.00 3.12
CA THR A 573 -32.79 -2.33 3.80
C THR A 573 -32.60 -3.83 3.85
N GLU A 574 -31.36 -4.28 3.68
CA GLU A 574 -30.98 -5.69 3.78
C GLU A 574 -29.69 -5.84 4.60
N ALA A 575 -29.58 -6.96 5.32
CA ALA A 575 -28.39 -7.35 6.04
C ALA A 575 -27.45 -8.10 5.08
N VAL A 576 -26.18 -7.74 5.09
CA VAL A 576 -25.13 -8.33 4.24
C VAL A 576 -24.14 -9.04 5.15
N PRO A 577 -24.16 -10.38 5.21
CA PRO A 577 -23.21 -11.13 6.05
C PRO A 577 -21.80 -11.05 5.50
N ILE A 578 -20.83 -10.78 6.38
CA ILE A 578 -19.41 -10.67 6.04
C ILE A 578 -18.67 -11.87 6.61
N ALA A 579 -18.25 -12.77 5.71
CA ALA A 579 -17.52 -13.98 6.05
C ALA A 579 -16.02 -13.93 5.68
N ASP A 580 -15.63 -13.06 4.73
CA ASP A 580 -14.25 -12.95 4.28
C ASP A 580 -13.32 -12.47 5.40
N PRO A 581 -12.19 -13.19 5.67
CA PRO A 581 -11.29 -12.84 6.78
C PRO A 581 -10.67 -11.45 6.69
N ARG A 582 -10.39 -10.94 5.48
CA ARG A 582 -9.81 -9.60 5.29
C ARG A 582 -10.84 -8.52 5.60
N LEU A 583 -12.06 -8.67 5.10
CA LEU A 583 -13.16 -7.75 5.42
C LEU A 583 -13.50 -7.77 6.92
N ARG A 584 -13.41 -8.94 7.57
CA ARG A 584 -13.65 -9.11 9.01
C ARG A 584 -12.62 -8.41 9.90
N GLN A 585 -11.47 -8.02 9.38
CA GLN A 585 -10.52 -7.20 10.12
C GLN A 585 -11.04 -5.78 10.34
N ALA A 586 -11.80 -5.25 9.36
CA ALA A 586 -12.31 -3.88 9.38
C ALA A 586 -13.78 -3.78 9.81
N TRP A 587 -14.59 -4.78 9.50
CA TRP A 587 -16.03 -4.73 9.63
C TRP A 587 -16.60 -5.79 10.58
N PRO A 588 -17.76 -5.56 11.19
CA PRO A 588 -18.51 -6.58 11.92
C PRO A 588 -18.96 -7.71 10.99
N ASP A 589 -19.54 -8.77 11.55
CA ASP A 589 -20.07 -9.92 10.78
C ASP A 589 -21.26 -9.59 9.87
N THR A 590 -21.82 -8.40 10.02
CA THR A 590 -22.95 -7.93 9.22
C THR A 590 -22.76 -6.45 8.91
N LEU A 591 -22.85 -6.12 7.63
CA LEU A 591 -23.04 -4.79 7.08
C LEU A 591 -24.48 -4.62 6.63
N TYR A 592 -24.87 -3.42 6.27
CA TYR A 592 -26.22 -3.14 5.80
C TYR A 592 -26.18 -2.40 4.47
N ARG A 593 -27.06 -2.82 3.55
CA ARG A 593 -27.31 -2.17 2.29
C ARG A 593 -28.69 -1.55 2.29
N THR A 594 -28.78 -0.25 2.10
CA THR A 594 -30.05 0.46 1.90
C THR A 594 -30.18 0.80 0.43
N ARG A 595 -31.30 0.41 -0.20
CA ARG A 595 -31.66 0.78 -1.57
C ARG A 595 -32.83 1.75 -1.55
N ILE A 596 -32.62 2.95 -2.11
CA ILE A 596 -33.61 4.01 -2.22
C ILE A 596 -34.04 4.07 -3.68
N TYR A 597 -35.24 3.63 -3.95
CA TYR A 597 -35.82 3.59 -5.30
C TYR A 597 -36.44 4.94 -5.63
N PHE A 598 -36.21 5.42 -6.85
CA PHE A 598 -36.75 6.69 -7.34
C PHE A 598 -36.83 6.69 -8.88
N THR A 599 -37.46 7.69 -9.47
CA THR A 599 -37.57 7.83 -10.92
C THR A 599 -36.81 9.03 -11.41
N GLN A 600 -36.90 10.20 -11.26
CA GLN A 600 -36.19 11.30 -11.92
C GLN A 600 -35.22 12.04 -10.99
N GLN A 601 -35.60 12.23 -9.75
CA GLN A 601 -34.86 13.05 -8.80
C GLN A 601 -34.87 12.40 -7.44
N LEU A 602 -33.72 12.50 -6.76
CA LEU A 602 -33.56 12.09 -5.38
C LEU A 602 -32.73 13.13 -4.64
N SER A 603 -33.12 13.47 -3.42
CA SER A 603 -32.31 14.32 -2.53
C SER A 603 -32.22 13.68 -1.15
N LEU A 604 -31.00 13.59 -0.62
CA LEU A 604 -30.70 13.16 0.73
C LEU A 604 -30.04 14.31 1.48
N VAL A 605 -30.53 14.59 2.69
CA VAL A 605 -29.87 15.50 3.62
C VAL A 605 -29.53 14.67 4.87
N ILE A 606 -28.24 14.43 5.09
CA ILE A 606 -27.70 13.61 6.17
C ILE A 606 -27.12 14.53 7.24
N GLY A 607 -27.63 14.45 8.47
CA GLY A 607 -27.19 15.30 9.56
C GLY A 607 -27.31 14.69 10.96
#